data_8c1b715ba035154c7fdd2dd7ca065203
#
_entry.id   8c1b715ba035154c7fdd2dd7ca065203
#
_cell.length_a   1.000
_cell.length_b   1.000
_cell.length_c   1.000
_cell.angle_alpha   90.00
_cell.angle_beta   90.00
_cell.angle_gamma   90.00
#
_symmetry.space_group_name_H-M   'P 1'
#
loop_
_entity.id
_entity.type
_entity.pdbx_description
1 polymer ?
#
loop_
_entity_poly.entity_id
_entity_poly.type
_entity_poly.pdbx_seq_one_letter_code
_entity_poly.pdbx_strand_id
1 'polypeptide(L)'
;MKSRFAALLLAGIMTLSLVACGQQAAENTASTSEPETIVEQPSIPEGVLAIAEQGMFSAGGTVITSDGTFDVSNYYTSREGSTAHVDHANVLYQIPAEETGLPMVFLHGYGQSRMGWMTTPDGREGWSDMFLKMGHSVFLIDQPRRGEAGQTSVAGTINTEPSDQTWYTQFRIGTYLNDEFTYNEGSQFPAGEEALDQFFRQMTPDTGMDNAGGDQNIDNTVVAQAVAATIDEVYALSLIHI
;
A
#
# COMPACT_ATOMS: atom_id res chain seq x y z
N MET A 1 22.94 -37.96 15.82
CA MET A 1 21.82 -38.12 16.75
C MET A 1 20.59 -37.51 16.08
N LYS A 2 19.62 -38.36 15.76
CA LYS A 2 18.42 -37.97 14.98
C LYS A 2 17.31 -37.55 15.95
N SER A 3 16.87 -36.32 15.91
CA SER A 3 15.67 -35.86 16.62
C SER A 3 14.49 -35.83 15.65
N ARG A 4 13.48 -36.65 15.94
CA ARG A 4 12.23 -36.75 15.19
C ARG A 4 11.21 -35.81 15.88
N PHE A 5 10.67 -34.84 15.16
CA PHE A 5 9.48 -34.14 15.58
C PHE A 5 8.24 -34.94 15.13
N ALA A 6 7.43 -35.31 16.09
CA ALA A 6 6.18 -36.01 15.88
C ALA A 6 5.07 -34.98 15.56
N ALA A 7 4.40 -35.18 14.43
CA ALA A 7 3.16 -34.46 14.09
C ALA A 7 1.99 -35.14 14.82
N LEU A 8 1.24 -34.38 15.60
CA LEU A 8 -0.04 -34.82 16.18
C LEU A 8 -1.14 -34.66 15.15
N LEU A 9 -1.65 -35.78 14.64
CA LEU A 9 -2.91 -35.83 13.90
C LEU A 9 -4.06 -35.95 14.90
N LEU A 10 -4.98 -34.95 14.95
CA LEU A 10 -6.26 -35.06 15.61
C LEU A 10 -7.24 -35.72 14.63
N ALA A 11 -7.58 -36.97 14.88
CA ALA A 11 -8.65 -37.69 14.18
C ALA A 11 -9.99 -37.40 14.86
N GLY A 12 -10.87 -36.66 14.18
CA GLY A 12 -12.25 -36.47 14.59
C GLY A 12 -13.08 -37.71 14.29
N ILE A 13 -13.66 -38.33 15.32
CA ILE A 13 -14.55 -39.48 15.22
C ILE A 13 -15.94 -38.99 14.80
N MET A 14 -16.37 -39.32 13.58
CA MET A 14 -17.79 -39.24 13.16
C MET A 14 -18.55 -40.46 13.71
N THR A 15 -19.45 -40.24 14.66
CA THR A 15 -20.44 -41.25 15.05
C THR A 15 -21.67 -41.13 14.16
N LEU A 16 -21.87 -42.13 13.30
CA LEU A 16 -23.11 -42.34 12.56
C LEU A 16 -24.16 -42.89 13.53
N SER A 17 -25.23 -42.14 13.76
CA SER A 17 -26.43 -42.66 14.43
C SER A 17 -27.48 -43.07 13.39
N LEU A 18 -27.70 -44.36 13.25
CA LEU A 18 -28.85 -44.92 12.53
C LEU A 18 -30.11 -44.72 13.38
N VAL A 19 -31.07 -43.98 12.86
CA VAL A 19 -32.43 -43.93 13.45
C VAL A 19 -33.38 -44.74 12.58
N ALA A 20 -33.96 -45.74 13.20
CA ALA A 20 -34.98 -46.60 12.63
C ALA A 20 -36.32 -45.86 12.49
N CYS A 21 -37.03 -46.15 11.40
CA CYS A 21 -38.41 -45.74 11.16
C CYS A 21 -39.36 -46.26 12.22
N GLY A 22 -40.09 -45.35 12.87
CA GLY A 22 -41.31 -45.65 13.62
C GLY A 22 -42.31 -44.55 13.36
N GLN A 23 -43.41 -44.89 12.70
CA GLN A 23 -44.57 -44.01 12.51
C GLN A 23 -45.24 -43.74 13.85
N GLN A 24 -45.39 -42.47 14.23
CA GLN A 24 -46.40 -42.07 15.22
C GLN A 24 -46.93 -40.66 14.93
N ALA A 25 -48.19 -40.49 15.27
CA ALA A 25 -49.14 -39.48 14.89
C ALA A 25 -48.71 -38.03 15.11
N ALA A 26 -49.28 -37.17 14.26
CA ALA A 26 -49.16 -35.72 14.28
C ALA A 26 -49.68 -35.13 15.60
N GLU A 27 -48.82 -34.49 16.37
CA GLU A 27 -49.22 -33.45 17.32
C GLU A 27 -48.66 -32.11 16.82
N ASN A 28 -49.59 -31.22 16.61
CA ASN A 28 -49.38 -29.86 16.10
C ASN A 28 -48.84 -28.99 17.24
N THR A 29 -47.53 -28.97 17.46
CA THR A 29 -46.88 -27.97 18.32
C THR A 29 -46.51 -26.78 17.49
N ALA A 30 -47.24 -25.68 17.66
CA ALA A 30 -46.89 -24.39 17.16
C ALA A 30 -45.48 -24.00 17.69
N SER A 31 -44.49 -24.02 16.79
CA SER A 31 -43.19 -23.48 17.07
C SER A 31 -43.31 -21.94 17.15
N THR A 32 -43.31 -21.44 18.37
CA THR A 32 -43.15 -20.01 18.62
C THR A 32 -41.69 -19.68 18.31
N SER A 33 -41.43 -19.17 17.10
CA SER A 33 -40.15 -18.54 16.78
C SER A 33 -40.03 -17.31 17.68
N GLU A 34 -39.07 -17.33 18.60
CA GLU A 34 -38.65 -16.10 19.28
C GLU A 34 -38.25 -15.11 18.21
N PRO A 35 -38.64 -13.81 18.36
CA PRO A 35 -38.21 -12.79 17.42
C PRO A 35 -36.68 -12.69 17.49
N GLU A 36 -36.00 -12.92 16.37
CA GLU A 36 -34.59 -12.61 16.24
C GLU A 36 -34.43 -11.11 16.59
N THR A 37 -33.72 -10.86 17.67
CA THR A 37 -33.36 -9.48 18.04
C THR A 37 -32.39 -8.98 16.96
N ILE A 38 -32.90 -8.19 16.03
CA ILE A 38 -32.06 -7.45 15.08
C ILE A 38 -31.20 -6.52 15.93
N VAL A 39 -29.96 -6.88 16.15
CA VAL A 39 -28.96 -5.99 16.74
C VAL A 39 -28.67 -4.96 15.68
N GLU A 40 -29.29 -3.80 15.79
CA GLU A 40 -29.02 -2.65 14.93
C GLU A 40 -27.54 -2.30 15.09
N GLN A 41 -26.75 -2.47 14.01
CA GLN A 41 -25.35 -2.06 14.05
C GLN A 41 -25.30 -0.54 14.25
N PRO A 42 -24.41 -0.03 15.11
CA PRO A 42 -24.31 1.39 15.33
C PRO A 42 -23.95 2.06 14.00
N SER A 43 -24.76 3.01 13.58
CA SER A 43 -24.51 3.80 12.37
C SER A 43 -23.21 4.60 12.53
N ILE A 44 -22.41 4.65 11.47
CA ILE A 44 -21.21 5.49 11.43
C ILE A 44 -21.67 6.96 11.52
N PRO A 45 -21.17 7.77 12.48
CA PRO A 45 -21.53 9.17 12.57
C PRO A 45 -21.15 9.93 11.31
N GLU A 46 -21.97 10.93 10.94
CA GLU A 46 -21.68 11.78 9.78
C GLU A 46 -20.31 12.45 9.91
N GLY A 47 -19.52 12.42 8.82
CA GLY A 47 -18.18 12.99 8.76
C GLY A 47 -17.06 12.12 9.35
N VAL A 48 -17.38 10.94 9.93
CA VAL A 48 -16.38 9.98 10.39
C VAL A 48 -16.02 9.05 9.25
N LEU A 49 -14.71 8.91 8.98
CA LEU A 49 -14.19 7.89 8.09
C LEU A 49 -13.97 6.60 8.90
N ALA A 50 -14.79 5.59 8.66
CA ALA A 50 -14.65 4.28 9.30
C ALA A 50 -13.92 3.32 8.36
N ILE A 51 -12.83 2.73 8.86
CA ILE A 51 -11.99 1.76 8.15
C ILE A 51 -12.26 0.39 8.76
N ALA A 52 -12.66 -0.57 7.93
CA ALA A 52 -12.85 -1.97 8.32
C ALA A 52 -11.51 -2.69 8.42
N GLU A 53 -10.61 -2.43 7.48
CA GLU A 53 -9.29 -3.05 7.43
C GLU A 53 -8.26 -2.06 6.87
N GLN A 54 -7.02 -2.15 7.38
CA GLN A 54 -5.87 -1.46 6.80
C GLN A 54 -4.60 -2.26 7.03
N GLY A 55 -3.64 -2.09 6.14
CA GLY A 55 -2.36 -2.78 6.24
C GLY A 55 -1.38 -2.33 5.18
N MET A 56 -0.26 -3.06 5.11
CA MET A 56 0.79 -2.82 4.13
C MET A 56 1.28 -4.16 3.59
N PHE A 57 1.65 -4.17 2.31
CA PHE A 57 2.33 -5.30 1.69
C PHE A 57 3.34 -4.80 0.66
N SER A 58 4.25 -5.70 0.25
CA SER A 58 5.18 -5.45 -0.85
C SER A 58 4.80 -6.31 -2.05
N ALA A 59 4.84 -5.73 -3.25
CA ALA A 59 4.44 -6.41 -4.48
C ALA A 59 5.53 -6.35 -5.54
N GLY A 60 5.68 -7.45 -6.30
CA GLY A 60 6.67 -7.57 -7.35
C GLY A 60 8.12 -7.62 -6.84
N GLY A 61 9.02 -7.06 -7.62
CA GLY A 61 10.44 -7.02 -7.29
C GLY A 61 11.23 -8.25 -7.71
N THR A 62 12.50 -8.24 -7.30
CA THR A 62 13.48 -9.28 -7.66
C THR A 62 14.23 -9.73 -6.43
N VAL A 63 14.60 -11.01 -6.39
CA VAL A 63 15.51 -11.56 -5.39
C VAL A 63 16.89 -11.74 -6.03
N ILE A 64 17.90 -11.05 -5.47
CA ILE A 64 19.29 -11.16 -5.90
C ILE A 64 20.03 -12.02 -4.89
N THR A 65 20.78 -13.02 -5.39
CA THR A 65 21.66 -13.84 -4.57
C THR A 65 23.10 -13.63 -5.03
N SER A 66 23.98 -13.31 -4.10
CA SER A 66 25.42 -13.20 -4.33
C SER A 66 26.08 -14.58 -4.26
N ASP A 67 27.05 -14.82 -5.12
CA ASP A 67 27.83 -16.05 -5.11
C ASP A 67 28.59 -16.25 -3.78
N GLY A 68 28.98 -17.47 -3.50
CA GLY A 68 29.77 -17.83 -2.32
C GLY A 68 28.94 -18.39 -1.18
N THR A 69 29.50 -18.35 0.02
CA THR A 69 28.86 -18.87 1.24
C THR A 69 28.76 -17.75 2.27
N PHE A 70 27.57 -17.57 2.82
CA PHE A 70 27.33 -16.57 3.85
C PHE A 70 28.09 -16.90 5.14
N ASP A 71 28.90 -15.94 5.60
CA ASP A 71 29.64 -16.04 6.85
C ASP A 71 29.06 -15.08 7.89
N VAL A 72 28.42 -15.63 8.91
CA VAL A 72 27.81 -14.86 10.00
C VAL A 72 28.83 -14.05 10.81
N SER A 73 30.12 -14.42 10.77
CA SER A 73 31.18 -13.67 11.47
C SER A 73 31.66 -12.44 10.70
N ASN A 74 31.29 -12.33 9.42
CA ASN A 74 31.77 -11.29 8.50
C ASN A 74 30.65 -10.60 7.71
N TYR A 75 29.41 -10.64 8.20
CA TYR A 75 28.22 -10.20 7.48
C TYR A 75 28.15 -8.68 7.16
N TYR A 76 28.92 -7.84 7.86
CA TYR A 76 28.97 -6.40 7.55
C TYR A 76 29.89 -6.05 6.40
N THR A 77 30.91 -6.84 6.12
CA THR A 77 31.96 -6.50 5.15
C THR A 77 31.95 -7.38 3.90
N SER A 78 31.32 -8.54 3.96
CA SER A 78 31.14 -9.44 2.82
C SER A 78 29.65 -9.58 2.46
N ARG A 79 29.36 -9.66 1.16
CA ARG A 79 28.05 -10.00 0.63
C ARG A 79 27.98 -11.41 0.06
N GLU A 80 29.06 -12.20 0.18
CA GLU A 80 29.09 -13.57 -0.33
C GLU A 80 27.95 -14.41 0.27
N GLY A 81 27.26 -15.16 -0.58
CA GLY A 81 26.15 -16.03 -0.19
C GLY A 81 24.94 -15.32 0.40
N SER A 82 24.88 -13.97 0.32
CA SER A 82 23.75 -13.19 0.83
C SER A 82 22.65 -13.04 -0.21
N THR A 83 21.44 -12.76 0.27
CA THR A 83 20.25 -12.54 -0.56
C THR A 83 19.65 -11.16 -0.24
N ALA A 84 19.17 -10.47 -1.27
CA ALA A 84 18.48 -9.19 -1.13
C ALA A 84 17.17 -9.19 -1.93
N HIS A 85 16.11 -8.68 -1.33
CA HIS A 85 14.83 -8.42 -2.00
C HIS A 85 14.79 -6.96 -2.40
N VAL A 86 14.68 -6.68 -3.69
CA VAL A 86 14.86 -5.35 -4.28
C VAL A 86 13.81 -5.06 -5.35
N ASP A 87 13.68 -3.79 -5.72
CA ASP A 87 12.81 -3.34 -6.82
C ASP A 87 11.32 -3.70 -6.68
N HIS A 88 10.85 -3.92 -5.45
CA HIS A 88 9.43 -4.11 -5.13
C HIS A 88 8.72 -2.77 -4.94
N ALA A 89 7.41 -2.75 -5.12
CA ALA A 89 6.55 -1.69 -4.63
C ALA A 89 6.24 -1.91 -3.15
N ASN A 90 5.98 -0.82 -2.41
CA ASN A 90 5.39 -0.85 -1.09
C ASN A 90 3.98 -0.27 -1.17
N VAL A 91 2.98 -0.97 -0.65
CA VAL A 91 1.57 -0.62 -0.81
C VAL A 91 0.92 -0.49 0.56
N LEU A 92 0.40 0.70 0.86
CA LEU A 92 -0.54 0.92 1.96
C LEU A 92 -1.95 0.72 1.44
N TYR A 93 -2.78 -0.08 2.12
CA TYR A 93 -4.18 -0.22 1.77
C TYR A 93 -5.12 0.11 2.92
N GLN A 94 -6.30 0.59 2.58
CA GLN A 94 -7.39 0.83 3.49
C GLN A 94 -8.71 0.42 2.82
N ILE A 95 -9.54 -0.32 3.56
CA ILE A 95 -10.86 -0.78 3.13
C ILE A 95 -11.89 -0.07 4.00
N PRO A 96 -12.83 0.69 3.43
CA PRO A 96 -13.87 1.37 4.20
C PRO A 96 -14.83 0.36 4.82
N ALA A 97 -15.47 0.74 5.94
CA ALA A 97 -16.45 -0.11 6.59
C ALA A 97 -17.70 -0.40 5.73
N GLU A 98 -18.00 0.50 4.81
CA GLU A 98 -19.07 0.36 3.82
C GLU A 98 -18.44 0.43 2.42
N GLU A 99 -18.01 -0.73 1.91
CA GLU A 99 -17.45 -0.83 0.57
C GLU A 99 -18.58 -0.95 -0.46
N THR A 100 -18.64 0.01 -1.39
CA THR A 100 -19.69 0.09 -2.42
C THR A 100 -19.13 0.26 -3.82
N GLY A 101 -17.85 0.57 -3.94
CA GLY A 101 -17.18 0.87 -5.20
C GLY A 101 -16.05 -0.10 -5.54
N LEU A 102 -15.53 0.03 -6.75
CA LEU A 102 -14.33 -0.70 -7.16
C LEU A 102 -13.09 -0.19 -6.42
N PRO A 103 -12.09 -1.05 -6.14
CA PRO A 103 -10.85 -0.62 -5.52
C PRO A 103 -10.10 0.39 -6.39
N MET A 104 -9.48 1.36 -5.76
CA MET A 104 -8.70 2.43 -6.39
C MET A 104 -7.22 2.23 -6.10
N VAL A 105 -6.41 2.18 -7.16
CA VAL A 105 -4.94 2.08 -7.05
C VAL A 105 -4.35 3.42 -7.44
N PHE A 106 -3.53 3.99 -6.55
CA PHE A 106 -2.92 5.31 -6.72
C PHE A 106 -1.42 5.19 -6.97
N LEU A 107 -0.98 5.74 -8.09
CA LEU A 107 0.42 5.77 -8.51
C LEU A 107 0.92 7.21 -8.51
N HIS A 108 1.97 7.52 -7.75
CA HIS A 108 2.54 8.85 -7.68
C HIS A 108 3.45 9.16 -8.88
N GLY A 109 3.83 10.43 -9.03
CA GLY A 109 4.75 10.90 -10.07
C GLY A 109 6.23 10.91 -9.63
N TYR A 110 7.06 11.48 -10.51
CA TYR A 110 8.48 11.69 -10.25
C TYR A 110 8.70 12.56 -9.01
N GLY A 111 9.68 12.18 -8.19
CA GLY A 111 10.05 12.90 -6.97
C GLY A 111 9.02 12.83 -5.84
N GLN A 112 7.99 12.00 -5.97
CA GLN A 112 6.91 11.89 -5.00
C GLN A 112 6.85 10.49 -4.37
N SER A 113 5.93 10.33 -3.42
CA SER A 113 5.57 9.07 -2.77
C SER A 113 4.05 9.00 -2.63
N ARG A 114 3.54 7.91 -2.07
CA ARG A 114 2.11 7.77 -1.73
C ARG A 114 1.57 8.90 -0.85
N MET A 115 2.44 9.59 -0.10
CA MET A 115 2.06 10.71 0.77
C MET A 115 1.27 11.79 0.02
N GLY A 116 1.58 12.03 -1.27
CA GLY A 116 0.88 13.00 -2.11
C GLY A 116 -0.60 12.70 -2.34
N TRP A 117 -1.06 11.47 -2.05
CA TRP A 117 -2.47 11.07 -2.15
C TRP A 117 -3.22 11.13 -0.82
N MET A 118 -2.49 11.17 0.32
CA MET A 118 -3.06 11.04 1.65
C MET A 118 -3.52 12.38 2.21
N THR A 119 -2.75 13.44 1.99
CA THR A 119 -3.05 14.77 2.51
C THR A 119 -2.47 15.85 1.61
N THR A 120 -3.12 17.01 1.59
CA THR A 120 -2.56 18.19 0.93
C THR A 120 -1.51 18.86 1.81
N PRO A 121 -0.58 19.67 1.24
CA PRO A 121 0.46 20.33 2.01
C PRO A 121 -0.03 21.25 3.13
N ASP A 122 -1.27 21.74 3.04
CA ASP A 122 -1.94 22.57 4.04
C ASP A 122 -2.80 21.73 5.03
N GLY A 123 -2.68 20.40 5.00
CA GLY A 123 -3.32 19.50 5.96
C GLY A 123 -4.79 19.17 5.67
N ARG A 124 -5.35 19.56 4.51
CA ARG A 124 -6.67 19.09 4.09
C ARG A 124 -6.63 17.64 3.66
N GLU A 125 -7.79 17.00 3.60
CA GLU A 125 -7.98 15.65 3.09
C GLU A 125 -7.39 15.49 1.68
N GLY A 126 -6.70 14.38 1.45
CA GLY A 126 -6.24 13.97 0.15
C GLY A 126 -7.25 13.12 -0.61
N TRP A 127 -6.84 12.68 -1.78
CA TRP A 127 -7.67 11.83 -2.63
C TRP A 127 -8.04 10.50 -1.95
N SER A 128 -7.13 9.91 -1.15
CA SER A 128 -7.39 8.66 -0.45
C SER A 128 -8.62 8.76 0.47
N ASP A 129 -8.70 9.81 1.28
CA ASP A 129 -9.82 10.00 2.20
C ASP A 129 -11.14 10.25 1.44
N MET A 130 -11.07 11.02 0.34
CA MET A 130 -12.24 11.29 -0.49
C MET A 130 -12.81 10.00 -1.09
N PHE A 131 -11.96 9.12 -1.63
CA PHE A 131 -12.41 7.86 -2.23
C PHE A 131 -12.90 6.87 -1.17
N LEU A 132 -12.24 6.80 -0.01
CA LEU A 132 -12.72 5.99 1.11
C LEU A 132 -14.11 6.40 1.57
N LYS A 133 -14.38 7.72 1.67
CA LYS A 133 -15.71 8.25 1.99
C LYS A 133 -16.77 7.96 0.92
N MET A 134 -16.35 7.73 -0.31
CA MET A 134 -17.22 7.28 -1.40
C MET A 134 -17.42 5.76 -1.44
N GLY A 135 -16.85 5.00 -0.49
CA GLY A 135 -16.97 3.57 -0.41
C GLY A 135 -15.99 2.79 -1.30
N HIS A 136 -14.89 3.40 -1.72
CA HIS A 136 -13.84 2.72 -2.48
C HIS A 136 -12.70 2.31 -1.56
N SER A 137 -12.28 1.06 -1.63
CA SER A 137 -10.99 0.64 -1.08
C SER A 137 -9.85 1.35 -1.80
N VAL A 138 -8.83 1.79 -1.07
CA VAL A 138 -7.70 2.51 -1.64
C VAL A 138 -6.40 1.75 -1.43
N PHE A 139 -5.55 1.74 -2.46
CA PHE A 139 -4.24 1.12 -2.49
C PHE A 139 -3.22 2.17 -2.96
N LEU A 140 -2.39 2.63 -2.05
CA LEU A 140 -1.44 3.71 -2.25
C LEU A 140 -0.04 3.13 -2.43
N ILE A 141 0.51 3.26 -3.63
CA ILE A 141 1.80 2.66 -4.00
C ILE A 141 2.93 3.65 -3.78
N ASP A 142 3.98 3.22 -3.05
CA ASP A 142 5.33 3.72 -3.29
C ASP A 142 5.96 2.87 -4.38
N GLN A 143 6.30 3.50 -5.50
CA GLN A 143 6.91 2.83 -6.64
C GLN A 143 8.29 2.27 -6.26
N PRO A 144 8.77 1.21 -6.92
CA PRO A 144 10.13 0.73 -6.74
C PRO A 144 11.14 1.87 -6.79
N ARG A 145 12.11 1.83 -5.87
CA ARG A 145 13.19 2.82 -5.73
C ARG A 145 12.73 4.19 -5.23
N ARG A 146 11.52 4.27 -4.65
CA ARG A 146 10.97 5.51 -4.10
C ARG A 146 10.35 5.29 -2.73
N GLY A 147 10.30 6.35 -1.92
CA GLY A 147 9.67 6.34 -0.61
C GLY A 147 10.13 5.16 0.24
N GLU A 148 9.20 4.39 0.77
CA GLU A 148 9.51 3.18 1.56
C GLU A 148 9.94 1.97 0.73
N ALA A 149 9.81 2.03 -0.61
CA ALA A 149 10.26 1.01 -1.55
C ALA A 149 11.67 1.28 -2.10
N GLY A 150 12.55 1.87 -1.29
CA GLY A 150 13.85 2.38 -1.71
C GLY A 150 14.93 1.34 -2.03
N GLN A 151 14.69 0.04 -1.81
CA GLN A 151 15.68 -1.00 -2.15
C GLN A 151 15.78 -1.20 -3.65
N THR A 152 17.02 -1.24 -4.17
CA THR A 152 17.31 -1.23 -5.60
C THR A 152 18.29 -2.33 -6.00
N SER A 153 18.13 -2.87 -7.22
CA SER A 153 19.06 -3.83 -7.84
C SER A 153 20.25 -3.15 -8.51
N VAL A 154 20.21 -1.85 -8.71
CA VAL A 154 21.24 -1.11 -9.43
C VAL A 154 21.97 -0.13 -8.50
N ALA A 155 23.24 0.09 -8.77
CA ALA A 155 23.97 1.16 -8.11
C ALA A 155 23.48 2.50 -8.61
N GLY A 156 23.36 3.47 -7.72
CA GLY A 156 22.94 4.83 -8.08
C GLY A 156 23.54 5.87 -7.14
N THR A 157 23.58 7.11 -7.58
CA THR A 157 23.95 8.26 -6.76
C THR A 157 22.68 8.98 -6.37
N ILE A 158 22.44 9.12 -5.07
CA ILE A 158 21.32 9.93 -4.57
C ILE A 158 21.79 11.37 -4.52
N ASN A 159 21.16 12.22 -5.31
CA ASN A 159 21.42 13.64 -5.33
C ASN A 159 20.41 14.40 -4.45
N THR A 160 20.79 15.58 -4.00
CA THR A 160 19.89 16.52 -3.35
C THR A 160 19.01 17.30 -4.34
N GLU A 161 19.27 17.13 -5.63
CA GLU A 161 18.50 17.69 -6.74
C GLU A 161 17.28 16.78 -7.08
N PRO A 162 16.20 17.35 -7.61
CA PRO A 162 16.00 18.76 -7.94
C PRO A 162 15.73 19.64 -6.69
N SER A 163 16.09 20.93 -6.81
CA SER A 163 15.87 21.94 -5.77
C SER A 163 14.39 22.32 -5.62
N ASP A 164 14.07 23.01 -4.53
CA ASP A 164 12.73 23.56 -4.27
C ASP A 164 12.24 24.45 -5.41
N GLN A 165 13.13 25.26 -5.98
CA GLN A 165 12.83 26.13 -7.12
C GLN A 165 12.46 25.33 -8.37
N THR A 166 13.14 24.20 -8.57
CA THR A 166 12.82 23.27 -9.67
C THR A 166 11.44 22.67 -9.47
N TRP A 167 11.14 22.14 -8.29
CA TRP A 167 9.81 21.59 -7.99
C TRP A 167 8.71 22.61 -8.11
N TYR A 168 8.91 23.83 -7.60
CA TYR A 168 7.94 24.92 -7.68
C TYR A 168 7.58 25.24 -9.13
N THR A 169 8.59 25.32 -9.99
CA THR A 169 8.42 25.63 -11.41
C THR A 169 7.85 24.43 -12.19
N GLN A 170 8.36 23.22 -11.92
CA GLN A 170 7.97 22.00 -12.62
C GLN A 170 6.49 21.67 -12.40
N PHE A 171 5.99 21.83 -11.19
CA PHE A 171 4.58 21.62 -10.87
C PHE A 171 3.70 22.84 -11.19
N ARG A 172 4.26 23.88 -11.80
CA ARG A 172 3.54 25.08 -12.23
C ARG A 172 2.82 25.80 -11.11
N ILE A 173 3.35 25.73 -9.89
CA ILE A 173 2.83 26.48 -8.75
C ILE A 173 3.03 27.97 -8.99
N GLY A 174 4.21 28.33 -9.51
CA GLY A 174 4.56 29.68 -9.83
C GLY A 174 5.94 29.81 -10.47
N THR A 175 6.57 30.95 -10.29
CA THR A 175 7.92 31.27 -10.72
C THR A 175 8.78 31.69 -9.54
N TYR A 176 10.08 31.36 -9.60
CA TYR A 176 11.08 31.83 -8.66
C TYR A 176 11.95 32.84 -9.36
N LEU A 177 11.92 34.08 -8.87
CA LEU A 177 12.69 35.20 -9.47
C LEU A 177 13.08 36.17 -8.36
N ASN A 178 14.32 36.70 -8.42
CA ASN A 178 14.85 37.65 -7.44
C ASN A 178 14.74 37.13 -5.97
N ASP A 179 15.05 35.86 -5.77
CA ASP A 179 14.99 35.18 -4.47
C ASP A 179 13.59 35.12 -3.86
N GLU A 180 12.56 35.18 -4.69
CA GLU A 180 11.15 35.13 -4.24
C GLU A 180 10.35 34.11 -5.05
N PHE A 181 9.47 33.38 -4.34
CA PHE A 181 8.45 32.50 -4.91
C PHE A 181 7.18 33.29 -5.19
N THR A 182 6.80 33.41 -6.46
CA THR A 182 5.58 34.11 -6.89
C THR A 182 4.61 33.10 -7.50
N TYR A 183 3.40 33.00 -6.95
CA TYR A 183 2.37 32.10 -7.47
C TYR A 183 1.85 32.52 -8.84
N ASN A 184 1.59 31.55 -9.70
CA ASN A 184 0.89 31.79 -10.95
C ASN A 184 -0.54 32.24 -10.70
N GLU A 185 -1.06 33.12 -11.57
CA GLU A 185 -2.46 33.52 -11.53
C GLU A 185 -3.37 32.28 -11.67
N GLY A 186 -4.34 32.14 -10.77
CA GLY A 186 -5.25 30.99 -10.73
C GLY A 186 -4.66 29.70 -10.16
N SER A 187 -3.46 29.73 -9.60
CA SER A 187 -2.91 28.57 -8.89
C SER A 187 -3.84 28.13 -7.78
N GLN A 188 -4.18 26.82 -7.74
CA GLN A 188 -4.97 26.21 -6.67
C GLN A 188 -4.07 25.64 -5.56
N PHE A 189 -2.77 25.77 -5.66
CA PHE A 189 -1.86 25.38 -4.60
C PHE A 189 -2.09 26.24 -3.35
N PRO A 190 -2.11 25.66 -2.15
CA PRO A 190 -2.33 26.42 -0.91
C PRO A 190 -1.28 27.52 -0.75
N ALA A 191 -1.75 28.74 -0.48
CA ALA A 191 -0.85 29.85 -0.25
C ALA A 191 -0.19 29.77 1.14
N GLY A 192 1.06 30.20 1.24
CA GLY A 192 1.79 30.34 2.49
C GLY A 192 3.09 29.52 2.56
N GLU A 193 4.00 29.97 3.38
CA GLU A 193 5.33 29.34 3.56
C GLU A 193 5.22 27.92 4.12
N GLU A 194 4.30 27.69 5.05
CA GLU A 194 4.11 26.37 5.68
C GLU A 194 3.68 25.30 4.67
N ALA A 195 2.75 25.63 3.76
CA ALA A 195 2.32 24.71 2.72
C ALA A 195 3.42 24.43 1.71
N LEU A 196 4.23 25.44 1.34
CA LEU A 196 5.40 25.24 0.48
C LEU A 196 6.46 24.38 1.16
N ASP A 197 6.76 24.63 2.44
CA ASP A 197 7.71 23.84 3.22
C ASP A 197 7.29 22.37 3.29
N GLN A 198 6.03 22.09 3.59
CA GLN A 198 5.50 20.73 3.60
C GLN A 198 5.54 20.07 2.20
N PHE A 199 5.26 20.82 1.15
CA PHE A 199 5.34 20.33 -0.21
C PHE A 199 6.77 19.94 -0.59
N PHE A 200 7.76 20.76 -0.27
CA PHE A 200 9.16 20.47 -0.59
C PHE A 200 9.70 19.30 0.22
N ARG A 201 9.32 19.19 1.49
CA ARG A 201 9.76 18.08 2.37
C ARG A 201 9.18 16.72 2.00
N GLN A 202 8.05 16.66 1.30
CA GLN A 202 7.48 15.39 0.85
C GLN A 202 8.19 14.81 -0.39
N MET A 203 9.07 15.57 -1.05
CA MET A 203 9.80 15.09 -2.21
C MET A 203 10.78 13.98 -1.83
N THR A 204 10.80 12.91 -2.62
CA THR A 204 11.66 11.76 -2.39
C THR A 204 12.64 11.55 -3.53
N PRO A 205 13.89 11.15 -3.25
CA PRO A 205 14.84 10.78 -4.29
C PRO A 205 14.45 9.44 -4.93
N ASP A 206 14.95 9.19 -6.13
CA ASP A 206 15.04 7.87 -6.73
C ASP A 206 16.35 7.20 -6.32
N THR A 207 16.29 5.99 -5.74
CA THR A 207 17.46 5.27 -5.24
C THR A 207 18.14 4.42 -6.31
N GLY A 208 17.54 4.28 -7.49
CA GLY A 208 18.04 3.44 -8.58
C GLY A 208 18.37 4.18 -9.87
N MET A 209 18.34 5.52 -9.86
CA MET A 209 18.78 6.31 -11.02
C MET A 209 20.29 6.51 -10.98
N ASP A 210 20.95 6.20 -12.09
CA ASP A 210 22.32 6.64 -12.31
C ASP A 210 22.31 8.06 -12.91
N ASN A 211 22.57 9.06 -12.06
CA ASN A 211 22.65 10.45 -12.47
C ASN A 211 24.00 10.84 -13.05
N ALA A 212 24.98 9.93 -13.09
CA ALA A 212 26.34 10.24 -13.54
C ALA A 212 26.45 10.51 -15.04
N GLY A 213 25.45 10.15 -15.85
CA GLY A 213 25.46 10.30 -17.31
C GLY A 213 24.41 11.22 -17.89
N GLY A 214 23.52 11.80 -17.08
CA GLY A 214 22.43 12.64 -17.58
C GLY A 214 21.31 11.87 -18.29
N ASP A 215 21.41 10.55 -18.40
CA ASP A 215 20.36 9.70 -18.90
C ASP A 215 19.51 9.25 -17.69
N GLN A 216 18.43 9.99 -17.47
CA GLN A 216 17.45 9.67 -16.43
C GLN A 216 16.58 8.50 -16.89
N ASN A 217 17.19 7.36 -17.16
CA ASN A 217 16.50 6.19 -17.61
C ASN A 217 15.83 5.52 -16.41
N ILE A 218 14.62 5.99 -16.09
CA ILE A 218 13.75 5.27 -15.17
C ILE A 218 13.45 3.95 -15.85
N ASP A 219 13.81 2.83 -15.23
CA ASP A 219 13.40 1.52 -15.73
C ASP A 219 11.88 1.34 -15.55
N ASN A 220 11.13 1.85 -16.52
CA ASN A 220 9.68 1.74 -16.55
C ASN A 220 9.19 0.29 -16.47
N THR A 221 10.02 -0.67 -16.85
CA THR A 221 9.69 -2.11 -16.77
C THR A 221 9.57 -2.53 -15.31
N VAL A 222 10.50 -2.11 -14.46
CA VAL A 222 10.47 -2.43 -13.01
C VAL A 222 9.21 -1.85 -12.37
N VAL A 223 8.87 -0.60 -12.67
CA VAL A 223 7.66 0.04 -12.17
C VAL A 223 6.40 -0.67 -12.68
N ALA A 224 6.33 -0.96 -13.98
CA ALA A 224 5.18 -1.62 -14.58
C ALA A 224 4.93 -3.03 -14.01
N GLN A 225 5.99 -3.80 -13.79
CA GLN A 225 5.90 -5.13 -13.18
C GLN A 225 5.42 -5.07 -11.74
N ALA A 226 5.91 -4.12 -10.95
CA ALA A 226 5.48 -3.96 -9.57
C ALA A 226 4.03 -3.49 -9.47
N VAL A 227 3.59 -2.60 -10.36
CA VAL A 227 2.17 -2.18 -10.45
C VAL A 227 1.28 -3.35 -10.86
N ALA A 228 1.68 -4.16 -11.85
CA ALA A 228 0.93 -5.34 -12.25
C ALA A 228 0.78 -6.33 -11.08
N ALA A 229 1.88 -6.62 -10.36
CA ALA A 229 1.84 -7.46 -9.18
C ALA A 229 0.95 -6.88 -8.07
N THR A 230 0.95 -5.56 -7.89
CA THR A 230 0.03 -4.90 -6.95
C THR A 230 -1.43 -5.11 -7.35
N ILE A 231 -1.75 -5.00 -8.64
CA ILE A 231 -3.12 -5.22 -9.15
C ILE A 231 -3.57 -6.66 -8.90
N ASP A 232 -2.69 -7.65 -9.08
CA ASP A 232 -2.98 -9.05 -8.79
C ASP A 232 -3.33 -9.27 -7.31
N GLU A 233 -2.59 -8.65 -6.38
CA GLU A 233 -2.89 -8.68 -4.94
C GLU A 233 -4.21 -7.95 -4.60
N VAL A 234 -4.50 -6.83 -5.24
CA VAL A 234 -5.77 -6.10 -5.08
C VAL A 234 -6.95 -6.98 -5.47
N TYR A 235 -6.85 -7.71 -6.58
CA TYR A 235 -7.88 -8.67 -6.97
C TYR A 235 -8.05 -9.79 -5.95
N ALA A 236 -6.95 -10.32 -5.42
CA ALA A 236 -7.01 -11.36 -4.39
C ALA A 236 -7.71 -10.88 -3.12
N LEU A 237 -7.39 -9.66 -2.66
CA LEU A 237 -8.05 -9.05 -1.49
C LEU A 237 -9.53 -8.75 -1.74
N SER A 238 -9.88 -8.22 -2.91
CA SER A 238 -11.28 -7.92 -3.26
C SER A 238 -12.15 -9.17 -3.35
N LEU A 239 -11.61 -10.32 -3.77
CA LEU A 239 -12.36 -11.58 -3.85
C LEU A 239 -12.65 -12.20 -2.47
N ILE A 240 -11.94 -11.81 -1.43
CA ILE A 240 -12.18 -12.29 -0.07
C ILE A 240 -13.38 -11.56 0.56
N HIS A 241 -13.71 -10.37 0.08
CA HIS A 241 -14.77 -9.51 0.60
C HIS A 241 -16.10 -9.57 -0.22
N ILE A 242 -16.17 -10.38 -1.27
CA ILE A 242 -17.39 -10.71 -2.00
C ILE A 242 -17.95 -12.04 -1.51
#